data_71e4915c63cd8733e5f6a3a2b552a275
#
_entry.id   71e4915c63cd8733e5f6a3a2b552a275
#
_cell.length_a   1.000
_cell.length_b   1.000
_cell.length_c   1.000
_cell.angle_alpha   90.00
_cell.angle_beta   90.00
_cell.angle_gamma   90.00
#
_symmetry.space_group_name_H-M   'P 1'
#
loop_
_entity.id
_entity.type
_entity.pdbx_description
1 polymer ?
#
loop_
_entity_poly.entity_id
_entity_poly.type
_entity_poly.pdbx_seq_one_letter_code
_entity_poly.pdbx_strand_id
1 'polypeptide(L)'
;VIRACQELDIETVAVFSEGDRDALHSRLADQAVCIGPAPARDSYLNVANIISAAFITGAQAIHPGYGFLAENPNFAEICERVNIKFIGPTSQVIEKMGNKAEARKLMLESEVPVVPGTEGIISTEKDAINFAHNIGYPVIIKAAAGGGGRGMRIVQNDTELSQGLNTARSESEAAFGNGDVYVEKYIEEPRHVEVQILADEHGHVVHLGERDCSLQTSRHQKMLEESPCAALNPSLRNRVGEAAIRAAKAVGYTNAGTVEFLLGSRNEFFFMEMNTRIQVEHPVSEMVSGIDLVKEQIRVAAGERLGYRQRDVRLSGHAIECRITAEDPKKRFAPSVGKITKYHAPGGIGVRVDSHIFSGYVMPPYYDSLLAKVICHGHNRAEAIQRMQRSLHEMVIEGVKTTLSFHRSILSNAFFKKGEVYTNFIKRRMGEG
;
A
#
# COMPACT_ATOMS: atom_id res chain seq x y z
N VAL A 1 2.13 -15.85 3.54
CA VAL A 1 3.04 -16.20 4.65
C VAL A 1 3.04 -17.71 4.88
N ILE A 2 1.90 -18.36 5.24
CA ILE A 2 1.84 -19.80 5.52
C ILE A 2 2.48 -20.63 4.39
N ARG A 3 2.11 -20.39 3.11
CA ARG A 3 2.68 -21.10 1.96
C ARG A 3 4.21 -20.90 1.85
N ALA A 4 4.68 -19.67 2.06
CA ALA A 4 6.12 -19.40 2.03
C ALA A 4 6.86 -20.14 3.16
N CYS A 5 6.28 -20.18 4.36
CA CYS A 5 6.84 -20.96 5.47
C CYS A 5 6.87 -22.45 5.16
N GLN A 6 5.78 -23.03 4.63
CA GLN A 6 5.72 -24.43 4.23
C GLN A 6 6.79 -24.79 3.19
N GLU A 7 7.02 -23.92 2.21
CA GLU A 7 8.07 -24.11 1.20
C GLU A 7 9.49 -23.87 1.73
N LEU A 8 9.64 -23.28 2.92
CA LEU A 8 10.90 -23.10 3.64
C LEU A 8 11.07 -24.11 4.78
N ASP A 9 10.15 -25.06 4.92
CA ASP A 9 10.12 -26.06 6.01
C ASP A 9 10.08 -25.43 7.41
N ILE A 10 9.26 -24.37 7.55
CA ILE A 10 9.06 -23.61 8.79
C ILE A 10 7.63 -23.86 9.30
N GLU A 11 7.51 -24.31 10.56
CA GLU A 11 6.21 -24.47 11.23
C GLU A 11 5.49 -23.14 11.40
N THR A 12 4.16 -23.17 11.24
CA THR A 12 3.31 -22.00 11.24
C THR A 12 2.27 -22.03 12.36
N VAL A 13 2.10 -20.88 13.02
CA VAL A 13 1.02 -20.63 13.97
C VAL A 13 0.15 -19.49 13.44
N ALA A 14 -1.09 -19.79 13.12
CA ALA A 14 -2.07 -18.76 12.76
C ALA A 14 -2.78 -18.22 14.01
N VAL A 15 -2.81 -16.91 14.17
CA VAL A 15 -3.69 -16.29 15.16
C VAL A 15 -5.00 -15.89 14.49
N PHE A 16 -6.13 -16.07 15.19
CA PHE A 16 -7.45 -15.73 14.68
C PHE A 16 -8.36 -15.19 15.79
N SER A 17 -9.26 -14.29 15.42
CA SER A 17 -10.36 -13.89 16.31
C SER A 17 -11.51 -14.90 16.23
N GLU A 18 -12.45 -14.86 17.18
CA GLU A 18 -13.64 -15.70 17.11
C GLU A 18 -14.41 -15.56 15.78
N GLY A 19 -14.37 -14.36 15.17
CA GLY A 19 -15.00 -14.09 13.87
C GLY A 19 -14.34 -14.80 12.69
N ASP A 20 -13.07 -15.17 12.82
CA ASP A 20 -12.27 -15.82 11.79
C ASP A 20 -11.96 -17.30 12.08
N ARG A 21 -12.66 -17.91 13.05
CA ARG A 21 -12.43 -19.30 13.45
C ARG A 21 -12.39 -20.27 12.27
N ASP A 22 -13.27 -20.09 11.31
CA ASP A 22 -13.39 -20.93 10.10
C ASP A 22 -12.64 -20.38 8.88
N ALA A 23 -11.87 -19.31 9.04
CA ALA A 23 -11.10 -18.71 7.95
C ALA A 23 -9.99 -19.65 7.47
N LEU A 24 -9.58 -19.48 6.19
CA LEU A 24 -8.66 -20.41 5.55
C LEU A 24 -7.28 -20.45 6.23
N HIS A 25 -6.78 -19.33 6.75
CA HIS A 25 -5.48 -19.27 7.41
C HIS A 25 -5.41 -20.13 8.68
N SER A 26 -6.50 -20.19 9.47
CA SER A 26 -6.57 -21.04 10.66
C SER A 26 -6.57 -22.54 10.33
N ARG A 27 -6.96 -22.91 9.10
CA ARG A 27 -7.00 -24.30 8.62
C ARG A 27 -5.73 -24.73 7.90
N LEU A 28 -4.96 -23.81 7.36
CA LEU A 28 -3.75 -24.09 6.58
C LEU A 28 -2.48 -24.11 7.42
N ALA A 29 -2.48 -23.41 8.55
CA ALA A 29 -1.36 -23.40 9.47
C ALA A 29 -1.25 -24.71 10.25
N ASP A 30 -0.05 -25.04 10.71
CA ASP A 30 0.21 -26.23 11.52
C ASP A 30 -0.48 -26.14 12.88
N GLN A 31 -0.55 -24.95 13.45
CA GLN A 31 -1.28 -24.63 14.67
C GLN A 31 -2.14 -23.37 14.47
N ALA A 32 -3.21 -23.26 15.25
CA ALA A 32 -4.07 -22.08 15.24
C ALA A 32 -4.53 -21.71 16.65
N VAL A 33 -4.41 -20.42 17.02
CA VAL A 33 -4.71 -19.92 18.37
C VAL A 33 -5.73 -18.78 18.27
N CYS A 34 -6.83 -18.91 19.02
CA CYS A 34 -7.81 -17.83 19.17
C CYS A 34 -7.26 -16.75 20.11
N ILE A 35 -7.18 -15.51 19.61
CA ILE A 35 -6.62 -14.37 20.34
C ILE A 35 -7.67 -13.40 20.87
N GLY A 36 -8.95 -13.74 20.81
CA GLY A 36 -10.02 -12.92 21.39
C GLY A 36 -11.27 -12.83 20.52
N PRO A 37 -12.25 -12.01 20.95
CA PRO A 37 -13.50 -11.83 20.24
C PRO A 37 -13.32 -11.17 18.87
N ALA A 38 -14.40 -11.13 18.07
CA ALA A 38 -14.38 -10.66 16.70
C ALA A 38 -13.88 -9.21 16.50
N PRO A 39 -14.19 -8.20 17.34
CA PRO A 39 -13.66 -6.85 17.15
C PRO A 39 -12.13 -6.82 17.16
N ALA A 40 -11.52 -6.16 16.17
CA ALA A 40 -10.07 -6.10 16.02
C ALA A 40 -9.34 -5.53 17.27
N ARG A 41 -9.96 -4.56 17.95
CA ARG A 41 -9.40 -3.96 19.17
C ARG A 41 -9.14 -5.01 20.27
N ASP A 42 -10.01 -6.01 20.36
CA ASP A 42 -9.98 -7.01 21.41
C ASP A 42 -9.25 -8.30 20.98
N SER A 43 -8.77 -8.36 19.74
CA SER A 43 -8.06 -9.50 19.12
C SER A 43 -6.77 -9.05 18.36
N TYR A 44 -6.86 -8.73 17.08
CA TYR A 44 -5.71 -8.43 16.22
C TYR A 44 -4.93 -7.15 16.58
N LEU A 45 -5.51 -6.25 17.38
CA LEU A 45 -4.85 -5.09 17.96
C LEU A 45 -4.47 -5.29 19.43
N ASN A 46 -4.76 -6.46 20.00
CA ASN A 46 -4.41 -6.80 21.37
C ASN A 46 -3.02 -7.44 21.43
N VAL A 47 -2.00 -6.60 21.67
CA VAL A 47 -0.60 -7.00 21.74
C VAL A 47 -0.38 -8.12 22.76
N ALA A 48 -0.99 -8.02 23.94
CA ALA A 48 -0.81 -9.02 25.01
C ALA A 48 -1.29 -10.41 24.58
N ASN A 49 -2.43 -10.51 23.89
CA ASN A 49 -2.97 -11.78 23.42
C ASN A 49 -2.10 -12.38 22.32
N ILE A 50 -1.58 -11.55 21.40
CA ILE A 50 -0.68 -12.02 20.33
C ILE A 50 0.63 -12.54 20.90
N ILE A 51 1.25 -11.79 21.81
CA ILE A 51 2.51 -12.20 22.47
C ILE A 51 2.29 -13.47 23.30
N SER A 52 1.16 -13.58 24.02
CA SER A 52 0.82 -14.79 24.77
C SER A 52 0.67 -16.01 23.84
N ALA A 53 0.01 -15.84 22.68
CA ALA A 53 -0.09 -16.89 21.68
C ALA A 53 1.29 -17.35 21.18
N ALA A 54 2.21 -16.43 20.93
CA ALA A 54 3.57 -16.76 20.55
C ALA A 54 4.30 -17.56 21.65
N PHE A 55 4.18 -17.17 22.91
CA PHE A 55 4.82 -17.89 24.03
C PHE A 55 4.28 -19.30 24.23
N ILE A 56 2.95 -19.49 24.23
CA ILE A 56 2.38 -20.82 24.47
C ILE A 56 2.63 -21.80 23.34
N THR A 57 2.90 -21.31 22.13
CA THR A 57 3.22 -22.14 20.96
C THR A 57 4.71 -22.27 20.71
N GLY A 58 5.55 -21.52 21.42
CA GLY A 58 7.00 -21.49 21.22
C GLY A 58 7.43 -20.80 19.93
N ALA A 59 6.60 -19.92 19.36
CA ALA A 59 6.93 -19.20 18.14
C ALA A 59 8.14 -18.28 18.33
N GLN A 60 9.11 -18.35 17.43
CA GLN A 60 10.36 -17.61 17.47
C GLN A 60 10.29 -16.29 16.73
N ALA A 61 9.34 -16.14 15.81
CA ALA A 61 9.15 -14.95 15.00
C ALA A 61 7.67 -14.64 14.78
N ILE A 62 7.35 -13.36 14.53
CA ILE A 62 6.02 -12.90 14.16
C ILE A 62 6.09 -12.18 12.82
N HIS A 63 5.31 -12.61 11.83
CA HIS A 63 5.08 -11.90 10.60
C HIS A 63 3.80 -11.05 10.75
N PRO A 64 3.90 -9.71 10.72
CA PRO A 64 2.75 -8.84 11.01
C PRO A 64 1.76 -8.73 9.84
N GLY A 65 2.10 -9.23 8.65
CA GLY A 65 1.33 -9.03 7.45
C GLY A 65 1.31 -7.58 6.99
N TYR A 66 0.14 -7.10 6.57
CA TYR A 66 -0.16 -5.70 6.25
C TYR A 66 -1.45 -5.26 6.99
N GLY A 67 -1.45 -4.07 7.57
CA GLY A 67 -2.53 -3.59 8.43
C GLY A 67 -2.31 -3.91 9.92
N PHE A 68 -3.31 -3.66 10.76
CA PHE A 68 -3.29 -3.85 12.21
C PHE A 68 -1.99 -3.32 12.87
N LEU A 69 -1.15 -4.20 13.38
CA LEU A 69 0.09 -3.87 14.09
C LEU A 69 1.35 -3.83 13.21
N ALA A 70 1.21 -3.99 11.89
CA ALA A 70 2.37 -4.08 10.99
C ALA A 70 3.26 -2.82 10.98
N GLU A 71 2.69 -1.65 11.24
CA GLU A 71 3.39 -0.36 11.32
C GLU A 71 3.33 0.24 12.74
N ASN A 72 3.19 -0.62 13.75
CA ASN A 72 3.16 -0.19 15.15
C ASN A 72 4.55 -0.32 15.77
N PRO A 73 5.25 0.81 16.08
CA PRO A 73 6.61 0.76 16.63
C PRO A 73 6.65 0.11 18.02
N ASN A 74 5.64 0.32 18.85
CA ASN A 74 5.57 -0.27 20.19
C ASN A 74 5.45 -1.79 20.13
N PHE A 75 4.68 -2.32 19.16
CA PHE A 75 4.57 -3.77 18.97
C PHE A 75 5.90 -4.38 18.53
N ALA A 76 6.59 -3.77 17.57
CA ALA A 76 7.92 -4.21 17.15
C ALA A 76 8.92 -4.19 18.31
N GLU A 77 8.94 -3.11 19.11
CA GLU A 77 9.78 -2.99 20.30
C GLU A 77 9.46 -4.07 21.36
N ILE A 78 8.19 -4.35 21.60
CA ILE A 78 7.79 -5.43 22.52
C ILE A 78 8.32 -6.78 22.04
N CYS A 79 8.17 -7.10 20.75
CA CYS A 79 8.72 -8.34 20.19
C CYS A 79 10.22 -8.44 20.44
N GLU A 80 11.00 -7.37 20.18
CA GLU A 80 12.44 -7.32 20.44
C GLU A 80 12.77 -7.58 21.92
N ARG A 81 12.06 -6.91 22.84
CA ARG A 81 12.28 -7.03 24.30
C ARG A 81 11.99 -8.44 24.84
N VAL A 82 11.10 -9.20 24.20
CA VAL A 82 10.72 -10.55 24.62
C VAL A 82 11.42 -11.63 23.80
N ASN A 83 12.45 -11.28 23.01
CA ASN A 83 13.21 -12.17 22.13
C ASN A 83 12.35 -12.93 21.10
N ILE A 84 11.31 -12.30 20.59
CA ILE A 84 10.54 -12.77 19.44
C ILE A 84 10.94 -11.90 18.23
N LYS A 85 11.43 -12.52 17.15
CA LYS A 85 11.84 -11.78 15.96
C LYS A 85 10.63 -11.15 15.28
N PHE A 86 10.58 -9.83 15.20
CA PHE A 86 9.62 -9.13 14.33
C PHE A 86 10.11 -9.21 12.88
N ILE A 87 9.30 -9.81 11.98
CA ILE A 87 9.64 -9.91 10.55
C ILE A 87 9.24 -8.61 9.85
N GLY A 88 10.17 -7.67 9.84
CA GLY A 88 10.00 -6.31 9.35
C GLY A 88 11.18 -5.43 9.74
N PRO A 89 11.08 -4.11 9.54
CA PRO A 89 12.11 -3.17 9.99
C PRO A 89 12.09 -3.00 11.51
N THR A 90 13.10 -2.33 12.05
CA THR A 90 13.20 -2.04 13.49
C THR A 90 12.11 -1.06 13.94
N SER A 91 11.76 -1.10 15.24
CA SER A 91 10.81 -0.17 15.87
C SER A 91 11.14 1.30 15.61
N GLN A 92 12.42 1.65 15.66
CA GLN A 92 12.91 3.01 15.39
C GLN A 92 12.66 3.46 13.94
N VAL A 93 12.82 2.57 12.97
CA VAL A 93 12.55 2.88 11.55
C VAL A 93 11.05 3.09 11.33
N ILE A 94 10.21 2.24 11.95
CA ILE A 94 8.75 2.39 11.89
C ILE A 94 8.32 3.74 12.46
N GLU A 95 8.84 4.11 13.63
CA GLU A 95 8.53 5.37 14.29
C GLU A 95 8.94 6.59 13.45
N LYS A 96 10.18 6.62 12.95
CA LYS A 96 10.68 7.72 12.11
C LYS A 96 9.86 7.90 10.82
N MET A 97 9.53 6.80 10.15
CA MET A 97 8.76 6.86 8.90
C MET A 97 7.27 7.14 9.15
N GLY A 98 6.73 6.80 10.31
CA GLY A 98 5.38 7.16 10.74
C GLY A 98 5.21 8.67 10.98
N ASN A 99 6.28 9.40 11.32
CA ASN A 99 6.27 10.84 11.46
C ASN A 99 6.52 11.54 10.12
N LYS A 100 5.46 12.05 9.49
CA LYS A 100 5.54 12.67 8.15
C LYS A 100 6.51 13.85 8.05
N ALA A 101 6.62 14.68 9.12
CA ALA A 101 7.52 15.82 9.12
C ALA A 101 8.99 15.38 9.20
N GLU A 102 9.29 14.41 10.05
CA GLU A 102 10.63 13.84 10.21
C GLU A 102 11.05 13.08 8.95
N ALA A 103 10.16 12.25 8.41
CA ALA A 103 10.39 11.54 7.15
C ALA A 103 10.69 12.51 6.01
N ARG A 104 9.89 13.58 5.85
CA ARG A 104 10.11 14.61 4.82
C ARG A 104 11.47 15.29 4.97
N LYS A 105 11.86 15.69 6.19
CA LYS A 105 13.14 16.32 6.47
C LYS A 105 14.30 15.40 6.09
N LEU A 106 14.23 14.14 6.51
CA LEU A 106 15.25 13.14 6.20
C LEU A 106 15.37 12.88 4.68
N MET A 107 14.25 12.89 3.95
CA MET A 107 14.26 12.74 2.49
C MET A 107 14.95 13.92 1.81
N LEU A 108 14.70 15.15 2.27
CA LEU A 108 15.40 16.34 1.75
C LEU A 108 16.92 16.27 1.99
N GLU A 109 17.34 15.90 3.19
CA GLU A 109 18.75 15.73 3.55
C GLU A 109 19.44 14.63 2.74
N SER A 110 18.66 13.67 2.22
CA SER A 110 19.15 12.52 1.44
C SER A 110 18.96 12.69 -0.08
N GLU A 111 18.71 13.91 -0.53
CA GLU A 111 18.51 14.24 -1.97
C GLU A 111 17.36 13.42 -2.62
N VAL A 112 16.35 13.04 -1.84
CA VAL A 112 15.13 12.43 -2.37
C VAL A 112 14.13 13.55 -2.63
N PRO A 113 13.63 13.71 -3.88
CA PRO A 113 12.70 14.79 -4.20
C PRO A 113 11.42 14.71 -3.35
N VAL A 114 11.04 15.80 -2.72
CA VAL A 114 9.77 15.95 -1.99
C VAL A 114 8.91 17.02 -2.64
N VAL A 115 7.60 16.97 -2.46
CA VAL A 115 6.71 18.02 -2.99
C VAL A 115 7.19 19.37 -2.47
N PRO A 116 7.45 20.39 -3.34
CA PRO A 116 7.82 21.71 -2.85
C PRO A 116 6.76 22.25 -1.89
N GLY A 117 7.15 22.60 -0.68
CA GLY A 117 6.27 23.03 0.39
C GLY A 117 6.98 23.94 1.37
N THR A 118 6.22 24.65 2.19
CA THR A 118 6.79 25.52 3.22
C THR A 118 7.59 24.72 4.26
N GLU A 119 8.62 25.32 4.81
CA GLU A 119 9.39 24.76 5.91
C GLU A 119 8.61 24.91 7.22
N GLY A 120 7.58 24.06 7.40
CA GLY A 120 6.73 24.10 8.59
C GLY A 120 5.45 24.94 8.41
N ILE A 121 4.91 25.36 9.55
CA ILE A 121 3.63 26.07 9.65
C ILE A 121 3.75 27.49 9.10
N ILE A 122 2.78 27.91 8.31
CA ILE A 122 2.69 29.28 7.82
C ILE A 122 2.14 30.19 8.92
N SER A 123 2.95 31.16 9.32
CA SER A 123 2.58 32.14 10.34
C SER A 123 1.75 33.29 9.76
N THR A 124 2.11 33.80 8.56
CA THR A 124 1.43 34.96 7.95
C THR A 124 0.93 34.66 6.54
N GLU A 125 -0.13 35.35 6.13
CA GLU A 125 -0.67 35.31 4.77
C GLU A 125 0.37 35.75 3.74
N LYS A 126 1.17 36.75 4.07
CA LYS A 126 2.24 37.28 3.20
C LYS A 126 3.30 36.21 2.88
N ASP A 127 3.68 35.39 3.87
CA ASP A 127 4.65 34.31 3.67
C ASP A 127 4.06 33.25 2.74
N ALA A 128 2.77 32.93 2.89
CA ALA A 128 2.09 32.00 2.00
C ALA A 128 2.05 32.48 0.55
N ILE A 129 1.72 33.76 0.33
CA ILE A 129 1.67 34.37 -1.01
C ILE A 129 3.08 34.38 -1.64
N ASN A 130 4.10 34.82 -0.90
CA ASN A 130 5.47 34.81 -1.38
C ASN A 130 5.94 33.41 -1.75
N PHE A 131 5.61 32.42 -0.93
CA PHE A 131 5.92 31.04 -1.22
C PHE A 131 5.21 30.54 -2.49
N ALA A 132 3.89 30.82 -2.62
CA ALA A 132 3.10 30.42 -3.78
C ALA A 132 3.61 31.06 -5.08
N HIS A 133 4.07 32.32 -5.03
CA HIS A 133 4.70 32.99 -6.20
C HIS A 133 6.01 32.30 -6.59
N ASN A 134 6.82 31.85 -5.62
CA ASN A 134 8.10 31.20 -5.91
C ASN A 134 7.93 29.82 -6.56
N ILE A 135 6.93 29.02 -6.14
CA ILE A 135 6.70 27.67 -6.66
C ILE A 135 5.66 27.62 -7.79
N GLY A 136 4.94 28.74 -8.02
CA GLY A 136 3.84 28.87 -8.98
C GLY A 136 2.53 28.20 -8.54
N TYR A 137 1.41 28.77 -8.92
CA TYR A 137 0.07 28.18 -8.75
C TYR A 137 -0.16 27.00 -9.73
N PRO A 138 -1.09 26.05 -9.45
CA PRO A 138 -1.87 25.94 -8.23
C PRO A 138 -1.07 25.43 -7.03
N VAL A 139 -1.52 25.82 -5.83
CA VAL A 139 -0.97 25.30 -4.56
C VAL A 139 -2.08 24.68 -3.72
N ILE A 140 -1.70 23.87 -2.74
CA ILE A 140 -2.64 23.24 -1.80
C ILE A 140 -2.31 23.66 -0.37
N ILE A 141 -3.32 24.12 0.35
CA ILE A 141 -3.25 24.38 1.80
C ILE A 141 -3.59 23.07 2.49
N LYS A 142 -2.81 22.70 3.51
CA LYS A 142 -3.02 21.49 4.32
C LYS A 142 -2.96 21.80 5.81
N ALA A 143 -3.86 21.18 6.58
CA ALA A 143 -3.80 21.21 8.04
C ALA A 143 -2.60 20.38 8.54
N ALA A 144 -1.83 20.93 9.48
CA ALA A 144 -0.67 20.24 10.06
C ALA A 144 -1.09 19.01 10.89
N ALA A 145 -2.21 19.10 11.59
CA ALA A 145 -2.78 18.02 12.40
C ALA A 145 -3.78 17.14 11.62
N GLY A 146 -3.99 17.38 10.32
CA GLY A 146 -5.00 16.71 9.50
C GLY A 146 -4.52 15.41 8.86
N GLY A 147 -5.48 14.53 8.55
CA GLY A 147 -5.27 13.32 7.79
C GLY A 147 -6.51 12.98 6.94
N GLY A 148 -6.36 12.08 5.94
CA GLY A 148 -7.49 11.59 5.14
C GLY A 148 -8.21 12.64 4.27
N GLY A 149 -7.52 13.73 3.89
CA GLY A 149 -8.07 14.76 3.00
C GLY A 149 -8.89 15.86 3.67
N ARG A 150 -9.10 15.83 4.97
CA ARG A 150 -9.76 16.91 5.71
C ARG A 150 -8.81 18.09 5.91
N GLY A 151 -9.33 19.33 5.76
CA GLY A 151 -8.53 20.54 5.88
C GLY A 151 -7.59 20.80 4.71
N MET A 152 -7.85 20.22 3.52
CA MET A 152 -7.10 20.47 2.29
C MET A 152 -7.90 21.36 1.35
N ARG A 153 -7.25 22.42 0.79
CA ARG A 153 -7.84 23.34 -0.18
C ARG A 153 -6.86 23.64 -1.31
N ILE A 154 -7.30 23.36 -2.54
CA ILE A 154 -6.55 23.73 -3.74
C ILE A 154 -6.93 25.19 -4.06
N VAL A 155 -5.92 26.01 -4.37
CA VAL A 155 -6.08 27.43 -4.67
C VAL A 155 -5.26 27.80 -5.90
N GLN A 156 -5.84 28.70 -6.73
CA GLN A 156 -5.32 29.02 -8.06
C GLN A 156 -4.63 30.40 -8.13
N ASN A 157 -4.84 31.26 -7.13
CA ASN A 157 -4.37 32.64 -7.09
C ASN A 157 -4.31 33.19 -5.65
N ASP A 158 -3.76 34.39 -5.48
CA ASP A 158 -3.56 35.04 -4.18
C ASP A 158 -4.88 35.25 -3.42
N THR A 159 -5.95 35.65 -4.11
CA THR A 159 -7.25 35.87 -3.48
C THR A 159 -7.82 34.60 -2.89
N GLU A 160 -7.78 33.50 -3.64
CA GLU A 160 -8.21 32.20 -3.16
C GLU A 160 -7.31 31.69 -2.03
N LEU A 161 -5.99 31.98 -2.09
CA LEU A 161 -5.04 31.59 -1.05
C LEU A 161 -5.36 32.27 0.28
N SER A 162 -5.60 33.60 0.28
CA SER A 162 -5.96 34.36 1.46
C SER A 162 -7.24 33.86 2.11
N GLN A 163 -8.29 33.66 1.33
CA GLN A 163 -9.56 33.11 1.81
C GLN A 163 -9.42 31.67 2.29
N GLY A 164 -8.67 30.87 1.53
CA GLY A 164 -8.41 29.47 1.83
C GLY A 164 -7.66 29.24 3.13
N LEU A 165 -6.67 30.07 3.43
CA LEU A 165 -5.90 30.00 4.69
C LEU A 165 -6.79 30.20 5.90
N ASN A 166 -7.63 31.25 5.91
CA ASN A 166 -8.51 31.54 7.03
C ASN A 166 -9.51 30.42 7.27
N THR A 167 -10.09 29.90 6.17
CA THR A 167 -11.06 28.80 6.26
C THR A 167 -10.38 27.50 6.72
N ALA A 168 -9.21 27.15 6.16
CA ALA A 168 -8.48 25.93 6.54
C ALA A 168 -8.04 25.94 8.00
N ARG A 169 -7.59 27.10 8.51
CA ARG A 169 -7.26 27.27 9.93
C ARG A 169 -8.46 27.05 10.85
N SER A 170 -9.59 27.68 10.53
CA SER A 170 -10.82 27.55 11.33
C SER A 170 -11.36 26.11 11.31
N GLU A 171 -11.33 25.45 10.18
CA GLU A 171 -11.76 24.04 10.05
C GLU A 171 -10.82 23.09 10.78
N SER A 172 -9.50 23.33 10.71
CA SER A 172 -8.50 22.55 11.39
C SER A 172 -8.60 22.70 12.91
N GLU A 173 -8.77 23.93 13.40
CA GLU A 173 -9.00 24.21 14.81
C GLU A 173 -10.25 23.49 15.34
N ALA A 174 -11.35 23.60 14.61
CA ALA A 174 -12.61 22.97 15.00
C ALA A 174 -12.55 21.42 14.98
N ALA A 175 -11.80 20.83 14.04
CA ALA A 175 -11.75 19.39 13.86
C ALA A 175 -10.67 18.69 14.69
N PHE A 176 -9.55 19.36 14.94
CA PHE A 176 -8.35 18.76 15.50
C PHE A 176 -7.80 19.52 16.74
N GLY A 177 -8.40 20.67 17.13
CA GLY A 177 -7.90 21.52 18.20
C GLY A 177 -6.56 22.20 17.86
N ASN A 178 -6.21 22.28 16.58
CA ASN A 178 -4.99 22.91 16.10
C ASN A 178 -5.24 23.54 14.72
N GLY A 179 -5.12 24.87 14.62
CA GLY A 179 -5.32 25.65 13.41
C GLY A 179 -4.08 25.81 12.53
N ASP A 180 -3.02 25.08 12.80
CA ASP A 180 -1.78 25.15 12.05
C ASP A 180 -1.94 24.58 10.63
N VAL A 181 -1.50 25.36 9.64
CA VAL A 181 -1.55 25.01 8.23
C VAL A 181 -0.22 25.26 7.55
N TYR A 182 0.03 24.51 6.47
CA TYR A 182 1.17 24.68 5.57
C TYR A 182 0.70 24.68 4.11
N VAL A 183 1.55 25.14 3.20
CA VAL A 183 1.25 25.21 1.77
C VAL A 183 2.25 24.37 0.99
N GLU A 184 1.75 23.61 0.02
CA GLU A 184 2.55 22.82 -0.91
C GLU A 184 2.15 23.09 -2.35
N LYS A 185 3.05 22.76 -3.28
CA LYS A 185 2.72 22.69 -4.69
C LYS A 185 1.60 21.67 -4.92
N TYR A 186 0.54 22.06 -5.59
CA TYR A 186 -0.46 21.11 -6.06
C TYR A 186 0.02 20.43 -7.34
N ILE A 187 0.10 19.11 -7.32
CA ILE A 187 0.43 18.31 -8.50
C ILE A 187 -0.88 17.93 -9.18
N GLU A 188 -1.07 18.45 -10.39
CA GLU A 188 -2.28 18.17 -11.15
C GLU A 188 -2.25 16.78 -11.76
N GLU A 189 -3.35 16.04 -11.63
CA GLU A 189 -3.50 14.69 -12.19
C GLU A 189 -2.27 13.79 -11.98
N PRO A 190 -1.80 13.64 -10.74
CA PRO A 190 -0.61 12.84 -10.50
C PRO A 190 -0.90 11.37 -10.72
N ARG A 191 0.16 10.60 -11.00
CA ARG A 191 0.15 9.16 -10.79
C ARG A 191 0.68 8.85 -9.40
N HIS A 192 0.15 7.78 -8.84
CA HIS A 192 0.67 7.17 -7.65
C HIS A 192 1.62 6.04 -8.08
N VAL A 193 2.90 6.28 -8.01
CA VAL A 193 3.94 5.31 -8.34
C VAL A 193 4.70 4.96 -7.08
N GLU A 194 4.95 3.68 -6.88
CA GLU A 194 5.65 3.21 -5.68
C GLU A 194 6.74 2.21 -6.04
N VAL A 195 7.79 2.16 -5.25
CA VAL A 195 8.95 1.31 -5.49
C VAL A 195 9.09 0.27 -4.40
N GLN A 196 9.11 -1.01 -4.78
CA GLN A 196 9.37 -2.11 -3.86
C GLN A 196 10.82 -2.13 -3.44
N ILE A 197 11.09 -1.96 -2.16
CA ILE A 197 12.41 -2.08 -1.55
C ILE A 197 12.54 -3.43 -0.85
N LEU A 198 13.74 -3.97 -0.91
CA LEU A 198 14.17 -5.10 -0.08
C LEU A 198 15.60 -4.81 0.42
N ALA A 199 15.81 -4.94 1.73
CA ALA A 199 17.08 -4.65 2.38
C ALA A 199 17.43 -5.72 3.42
N ASP A 200 18.69 -6.13 3.47
CA ASP A 200 19.19 -7.04 4.50
C ASP A 200 19.78 -6.31 5.72
N GLU A 201 20.03 -7.05 6.79
CA GLU A 201 20.65 -6.50 8.02
C GLU A 201 22.14 -6.16 7.85
N HIS A 202 22.72 -6.40 6.66
CA HIS A 202 24.13 -6.16 6.34
C HIS A 202 24.35 -4.89 5.49
N GLY A 203 23.30 -4.06 5.32
CA GLY A 203 23.35 -2.81 4.58
C GLY A 203 23.18 -2.94 3.06
N HIS A 204 22.79 -4.10 2.57
CA HIS A 204 22.51 -4.32 1.17
C HIS A 204 21.05 -3.95 0.87
N VAL A 205 20.83 -3.05 -0.07
CA VAL A 205 19.50 -2.54 -0.43
C VAL A 205 19.33 -2.65 -1.93
N VAL A 206 18.22 -3.23 -2.35
CA VAL A 206 17.80 -3.31 -3.77
C VAL A 206 16.36 -2.84 -3.92
N HIS A 207 15.99 -2.45 -5.14
CA HIS A 207 14.59 -2.26 -5.52
C HIS A 207 14.17 -3.32 -6.54
N LEU A 208 12.93 -3.76 -6.48
CA LEU A 208 12.33 -4.76 -7.37
C LEU A 208 11.39 -4.13 -8.41
N GLY A 209 11.72 -2.92 -8.85
CA GLY A 209 10.91 -2.15 -9.77
C GLY A 209 9.79 -1.37 -9.09
N GLU A 210 9.05 -0.68 -9.95
CA GLU A 210 7.93 0.16 -9.53
C GLU A 210 6.57 -0.47 -9.86
N ARG A 211 5.56 -0.01 -9.10
CA ARG A 211 4.14 -0.27 -9.34
C ARG A 211 3.42 1.03 -9.65
N ASP A 212 2.45 1.00 -10.53
CA ASP A 212 1.48 2.08 -10.74
C ASP A 212 0.20 1.73 -9.97
N CYS A 213 -0.11 2.51 -8.94
CA CYS A 213 -1.26 2.37 -8.06
C CYS A 213 -2.25 3.52 -8.23
N SER A 214 -2.24 4.18 -9.38
CA SER A 214 -3.04 5.38 -9.65
C SER A 214 -4.53 5.11 -9.72
N LEU A 215 -4.95 3.86 -9.99
CA LEU A 215 -6.36 3.53 -10.12
C LEU A 215 -7.00 3.33 -8.75
N GLN A 216 -7.59 4.41 -8.24
CA GLN A 216 -8.13 4.52 -6.88
C GLN A 216 -9.55 5.09 -6.91
N THR A 217 -10.36 4.72 -5.89
CA THR A 217 -11.64 5.40 -5.64
C THR A 217 -11.42 6.82 -5.12
N SER A 218 -12.48 7.63 -5.05
CA SER A 218 -12.44 8.97 -4.42
C SER A 218 -12.01 8.95 -2.95
N ARG A 219 -12.09 7.79 -2.31
CA ARG A 219 -11.62 7.58 -0.94
C ARG A 219 -10.14 7.11 -0.87
N HIS A 220 -9.40 7.19 -2.00
CA HIS A 220 -8.02 6.73 -2.13
C HIS A 220 -7.82 5.22 -1.90
N GLN A 221 -8.86 4.41 -2.06
CA GLN A 221 -8.76 2.96 -2.03
C GLN A 221 -8.20 2.47 -3.37
N LYS A 222 -7.02 1.87 -3.34
CA LYS A 222 -6.39 1.25 -4.52
C LYS A 222 -7.27 0.09 -5.00
N MET A 223 -7.58 0.05 -6.28
CA MET A 223 -8.47 -0.94 -6.91
C MET A 223 -7.72 -1.89 -7.83
N LEU A 224 -6.80 -1.34 -8.61
CA LEU A 224 -6.00 -2.06 -9.58
C LEU A 224 -4.59 -1.49 -9.59
N GLU A 225 -3.61 -2.39 -9.62
CA GLU A 225 -2.19 -2.07 -9.66
C GLU A 225 -1.53 -2.76 -10.84
N GLU A 226 -0.49 -2.15 -11.39
CA GLU A 226 0.30 -2.75 -12.46
C GLU A 226 1.81 -2.52 -12.26
N SER A 227 2.61 -3.46 -12.72
CA SER A 227 4.08 -3.37 -12.76
C SER A 227 4.59 -3.96 -14.08
N PRO A 228 5.55 -3.27 -14.73
CA PRO A 228 6.05 -1.92 -14.48
C PRO A 228 5.03 -0.82 -14.82
N CYS A 229 5.23 0.39 -14.29
CA CYS A 229 4.41 1.56 -14.64
C CYS A 229 4.55 1.91 -16.13
N ALA A 230 3.41 1.99 -16.84
CA ALA A 230 3.39 2.29 -18.27
C ALA A 230 3.87 3.71 -18.64
N ALA A 231 3.88 4.64 -17.66
CA ALA A 231 4.29 6.02 -17.87
C ALA A 231 5.79 6.25 -17.70
N LEU A 232 6.53 5.33 -17.11
CA LEU A 232 7.95 5.51 -16.88
C LEU A 232 8.79 4.99 -18.04
N ASN A 233 9.58 5.89 -18.65
CA ASN A 233 10.65 5.47 -19.55
C ASN A 233 11.85 4.92 -18.75
N PRO A 234 12.80 4.22 -19.37
CA PRO A 234 13.93 3.61 -18.67
C PRO A 234 14.75 4.58 -17.79
N SER A 235 14.99 5.80 -18.27
CA SER A 235 15.76 6.83 -17.52
C SER A 235 15.01 7.27 -16.26
N LEU A 236 13.72 7.56 -16.37
CA LEU A 236 12.91 7.96 -15.23
C LEU A 236 12.73 6.81 -14.22
N ARG A 237 12.56 5.58 -14.71
CA ARG A 237 12.51 4.37 -13.86
C ARG A 237 13.77 4.24 -13.01
N ASN A 238 14.96 4.39 -13.62
CA ASN A 238 16.21 4.32 -12.89
C ASN A 238 16.30 5.42 -11.82
N ARG A 239 15.94 6.67 -12.16
CA ARG A 239 15.96 7.80 -11.22
C ARG A 239 15.02 7.57 -10.01
N VAL A 240 13.81 7.07 -10.26
CA VAL A 240 12.83 6.78 -9.19
C VAL A 240 13.33 5.61 -8.32
N GLY A 241 13.86 4.55 -8.93
CA GLY A 241 14.43 3.42 -8.22
C GLY A 241 15.63 3.80 -7.34
N GLU A 242 16.57 4.60 -7.88
CA GLU A 242 17.70 5.12 -7.11
C GLU A 242 17.28 6.03 -5.95
N ALA A 243 16.26 6.87 -6.16
CA ALA A 243 15.70 7.70 -5.09
C ALA A 243 15.11 6.84 -3.97
N ALA A 244 14.42 5.76 -4.31
CA ALA A 244 13.89 4.82 -3.33
C ALA A 244 14.99 4.10 -2.54
N ILE A 245 16.08 3.70 -3.20
CA ILE A 245 17.26 3.12 -2.51
C ILE A 245 17.88 4.15 -1.57
N ARG A 246 18.04 5.42 -1.99
CA ARG A 246 18.57 6.48 -1.12
C ARG A 246 17.67 6.67 0.11
N ALA A 247 16.35 6.73 -0.09
CA ALA A 247 15.38 6.82 1.01
C ALA A 247 15.54 5.68 2.02
N ALA A 248 15.59 4.43 1.54
CA ALA A 248 15.75 3.26 2.40
C ALA A 248 17.10 3.27 3.16
N LYS A 249 18.19 3.63 2.50
CA LYS A 249 19.52 3.73 3.14
C LYS A 249 19.56 4.83 4.20
N ALA A 250 18.93 5.97 3.94
CA ALA A 250 18.92 7.12 4.86
C ALA A 250 18.28 6.78 6.21
N VAL A 251 17.28 5.91 6.23
CA VAL A 251 16.62 5.49 7.47
C VAL A 251 17.23 4.25 8.10
N GLY A 252 18.19 3.59 7.43
CA GLY A 252 18.73 2.30 7.85
C GLY A 252 17.70 1.19 7.72
N TYR A 253 16.94 1.18 6.60
CA TYR A 253 15.84 0.23 6.39
C TYR A 253 16.33 -1.20 6.30
N THR A 254 15.57 -2.14 6.89
CA THR A 254 15.74 -3.57 6.76
C THR A 254 14.42 -4.24 6.43
N ASN A 255 14.45 -5.39 5.77
CA ASN A 255 13.31 -6.17 5.32
C ASN A 255 12.60 -5.57 4.09
N ALA A 256 11.38 -6.00 3.79
CA ALA A 256 10.59 -5.49 2.67
C ALA A 256 9.84 -4.20 3.05
N GLY A 257 9.89 -3.21 2.18
CA GLY A 257 9.18 -1.95 2.33
C GLY A 257 8.88 -1.31 0.99
N THR A 258 8.12 -0.23 1.01
CA THR A 258 7.71 0.46 -0.22
C THR A 258 7.87 1.96 -0.05
N VAL A 259 8.52 2.61 -1.02
CA VAL A 259 8.61 4.07 -1.09
C VAL A 259 7.60 4.56 -2.12
N GLU A 260 6.66 5.38 -1.68
CA GLU A 260 5.59 5.92 -2.51
C GLU A 260 5.94 7.32 -3.04
N PHE A 261 5.64 7.55 -4.32
CA PHE A 261 5.89 8.82 -5.02
C PHE A 261 4.65 9.31 -5.76
N LEU A 262 4.48 10.63 -5.81
CA LEU A 262 3.64 11.28 -6.81
C LEU A 262 4.48 11.53 -8.06
N LEU A 263 3.98 11.10 -9.22
CA LEU A 263 4.56 11.38 -10.52
C LEU A 263 3.71 12.41 -11.24
N GLY A 264 4.28 13.57 -11.53
CA GLY A 264 3.64 14.64 -12.26
C GLY A 264 3.77 14.50 -13.79
N SER A 265 3.08 15.36 -14.53
CA SER A 265 2.98 15.31 -16.00
C SER A 265 4.28 15.65 -16.74
N ARG A 266 5.24 16.31 -16.07
CA ARG A 266 6.54 16.71 -16.64
C ARG A 266 7.68 15.75 -16.29
N ASN A 267 7.35 14.49 -15.90
CA ASN A 267 8.33 13.49 -15.43
C ASN A 267 9.09 13.90 -14.15
N GLU A 268 8.54 14.82 -13.37
CA GLU A 268 8.93 15.08 -11.98
C GLU A 268 8.27 14.06 -11.06
N PHE A 269 8.98 13.66 -10.02
CA PHE A 269 8.45 12.76 -9.01
C PHE A 269 8.81 13.23 -7.61
N PHE A 270 7.94 12.99 -6.66
CA PHE A 270 8.05 13.50 -5.30
C PHE A 270 7.67 12.43 -4.30
N PHE A 271 8.51 12.26 -3.28
CA PHE A 271 8.25 11.38 -2.16
C PHE A 271 6.95 11.75 -1.45
N MET A 272 6.14 10.76 -1.17
CA MET A 272 4.93 10.87 -0.37
C MET A 272 5.13 10.31 1.03
N GLU A 273 5.43 9.01 1.10
CA GLU A 273 5.61 8.28 2.34
C GLU A 273 6.37 6.97 2.08
N MET A 274 6.80 6.32 3.16
CA MET A 274 7.36 4.98 3.11
C MET A 274 6.52 4.05 3.97
N ASN A 275 5.99 2.99 3.35
CA ASN A 275 5.31 1.94 4.08
C ASN A 275 6.34 0.93 4.59
N THR A 276 6.39 0.80 5.92
CA THR A 276 7.40 -0.01 6.63
C THR A 276 6.96 -1.46 6.80
N ARG A 277 6.34 -2.02 5.76
CA ARG A 277 5.76 -3.36 5.69
C ARG A 277 5.64 -3.83 4.24
N ILE A 278 5.28 -5.09 4.06
CA ILE A 278 4.80 -5.57 2.77
C ILE A 278 3.46 -4.92 2.42
N GLN A 279 3.21 -4.67 1.15
CA GLN A 279 1.94 -4.11 0.68
C GLN A 279 1.02 -5.17 0.08
N VAL A 280 -0.29 -4.85 -0.04
CA VAL A 280 -1.30 -5.74 -0.64
C VAL A 280 -0.88 -6.11 -2.06
N GLU A 281 -0.40 -5.13 -2.82
CA GLU A 281 -0.03 -5.17 -4.24
C GLU A 281 1.38 -5.73 -4.53
N HIS A 282 2.09 -6.26 -3.52
CA HIS A 282 3.40 -6.87 -3.73
C HIS A 282 3.43 -7.97 -4.82
N PRO A 283 2.33 -8.72 -5.06
CA PRO A 283 2.36 -9.80 -6.04
C PRO A 283 2.71 -9.35 -7.46
N VAL A 284 2.36 -8.13 -7.89
CA VAL A 284 2.77 -7.66 -9.24
C VAL A 284 4.28 -7.51 -9.36
N SER A 285 4.96 -7.10 -8.28
CA SER A 285 6.43 -7.03 -8.26
C SER A 285 7.05 -8.43 -8.25
N GLU A 286 6.49 -9.39 -7.52
CA GLU A 286 6.93 -10.79 -7.54
C GLU A 286 6.80 -11.41 -8.93
N MET A 287 5.68 -11.17 -9.62
CA MET A 287 5.42 -11.73 -10.95
C MET A 287 6.37 -11.20 -12.02
N VAL A 288 6.82 -9.95 -11.93
CA VAL A 288 7.76 -9.37 -12.92
C VAL A 288 9.22 -9.58 -12.57
N SER A 289 9.57 -9.71 -11.28
CA SER A 289 10.94 -9.90 -10.82
C SER A 289 11.34 -11.37 -10.67
N GLY A 290 10.36 -12.25 -10.45
CA GLY A 290 10.60 -13.65 -10.09
C GLY A 290 11.11 -13.86 -8.66
N ILE A 291 11.05 -12.84 -7.81
CA ILE A 291 11.51 -12.87 -6.41
C ILE A 291 10.31 -12.99 -5.49
N ASP A 292 10.27 -14.02 -4.65
CA ASP A 292 9.25 -14.22 -3.61
C ASP A 292 9.56 -13.33 -2.39
N LEU A 293 8.86 -12.21 -2.29
CA LEU A 293 9.07 -11.21 -1.25
C LEU A 293 8.83 -11.75 0.15
N VAL A 294 7.86 -12.63 0.33
CA VAL A 294 7.54 -13.18 1.66
C VAL A 294 8.64 -14.13 2.12
N LYS A 295 9.19 -14.96 1.23
CA LYS A 295 10.36 -15.79 1.56
C LYS A 295 11.57 -14.92 1.88
N GLU A 296 11.81 -13.88 1.11
CA GLU A 296 12.93 -12.98 1.38
C GLU A 296 12.77 -12.23 2.71
N GLN A 297 11.54 -11.83 3.09
CA GLN A 297 11.27 -11.25 4.40
C GLN A 297 11.68 -12.21 5.54
N ILE A 298 11.35 -13.49 5.40
CA ILE A 298 11.66 -14.52 6.39
C ILE A 298 13.18 -14.76 6.44
N ARG A 299 13.86 -14.88 5.29
CA ARG A 299 15.32 -15.09 5.21
C ARG A 299 16.10 -13.93 5.81
N VAL A 300 15.72 -12.70 5.45
CA VAL A 300 16.33 -11.48 6.02
C VAL A 300 16.13 -11.45 7.53
N ALA A 301 14.94 -11.77 8.03
CA ALA A 301 14.67 -11.83 9.47
C ALA A 301 15.47 -12.94 10.19
N ALA A 302 15.85 -14.00 9.47
CA ALA A 302 16.76 -15.04 9.95
C ALA A 302 18.25 -14.61 9.90
N GLY A 303 18.56 -13.39 9.43
CA GLY A 303 19.92 -12.86 9.35
C GLY A 303 20.66 -13.17 8.04
N GLU A 304 19.97 -13.74 7.05
CA GLU A 304 20.57 -14.05 5.75
C GLU A 304 20.85 -12.77 4.94
N ARG A 305 21.89 -12.82 4.11
CA ARG A 305 22.17 -11.78 3.12
C ARG A 305 21.32 -12.00 1.89
N LEU A 306 20.95 -10.91 1.21
CA LEU A 306 20.37 -11.00 -0.12
C LEU A 306 21.37 -11.67 -1.07
N GLY A 307 20.94 -12.74 -1.72
CA GLY A 307 21.77 -13.52 -2.63
C GLY A 307 22.06 -12.84 -4.00
N TYR A 308 21.60 -11.60 -4.21
CA TYR A 308 21.68 -10.87 -5.49
C TYR A 308 21.90 -9.38 -5.25
N ARG A 309 22.42 -8.70 -6.25
CA ARG A 309 22.66 -7.25 -6.28
C ARG A 309 21.64 -6.59 -7.19
N GLN A 310 21.53 -5.26 -7.17
CA GLN A 310 20.61 -4.51 -8.03
C GLN A 310 20.77 -4.87 -9.52
N ARG A 311 21.97 -5.07 -10.01
CA ARG A 311 22.24 -5.46 -11.41
C ARG A 311 21.70 -6.85 -11.80
N ASP A 312 21.41 -7.68 -10.82
CA ASP A 312 20.91 -9.05 -11.01
C ASP A 312 19.38 -9.08 -11.04
N VAL A 313 18.74 -8.03 -10.51
CA VAL A 313 17.29 -7.85 -10.56
C VAL A 313 16.84 -7.49 -11.98
N ARG A 314 16.04 -8.34 -12.58
CA ARG A 314 15.50 -8.13 -13.93
C ARG A 314 13.99 -8.15 -13.87
N LEU A 315 13.36 -7.14 -14.48
CA LEU A 315 11.91 -7.11 -14.66
C LEU A 315 11.55 -7.71 -16.01
N SER A 316 10.69 -8.70 -16.03
CA SER A 316 10.25 -9.39 -17.24
C SER A 316 8.74 -9.33 -17.40
N GLY A 317 8.29 -8.93 -18.58
CA GLY A 317 6.88 -8.86 -18.91
C GLY A 317 6.14 -7.71 -18.19
N HIS A 318 4.87 -7.95 -17.93
CA HIS A 318 3.98 -6.98 -17.28
C HIS A 318 2.95 -7.72 -16.43
N ALA A 319 2.73 -7.28 -15.21
CA ALA A 319 1.74 -7.85 -14.29
C ALA A 319 0.67 -6.82 -13.93
N ILE A 320 -0.56 -7.29 -13.78
CA ILE A 320 -1.70 -6.50 -13.32
C ILE A 320 -2.35 -7.26 -12.16
N GLU A 321 -2.67 -6.56 -11.09
CA GLU A 321 -3.47 -7.05 -9.96
C GLU A 321 -4.82 -6.35 -9.96
N CYS A 322 -5.91 -7.08 -9.72
CA CYS A 322 -7.23 -6.55 -9.42
C CYS A 322 -7.63 -7.00 -8.02
N ARG A 323 -7.98 -6.04 -7.15
CA ARG A 323 -8.51 -6.32 -5.81
C ARG A 323 -10.01 -6.59 -5.92
N ILE A 324 -10.40 -7.82 -5.67
CA ILE A 324 -11.81 -8.21 -5.67
C ILE A 324 -12.34 -8.07 -4.25
N THR A 325 -13.20 -7.09 -4.05
CA THR A 325 -13.78 -6.76 -2.74
C THR A 325 -15.26 -7.10 -2.67
N ALA A 326 -15.74 -7.40 -1.46
CA ALA A 326 -17.17 -7.60 -1.15
C ALA A 326 -17.86 -6.23 -0.98
N GLU A 327 -18.02 -5.51 -2.10
CA GLU A 327 -18.58 -4.16 -2.15
C GLU A 327 -19.52 -4.01 -3.35
N ASP A 328 -20.52 -3.13 -3.23
CA ASP A 328 -21.42 -2.79 -4.33
C ASP A 328 -21.00 -1.51 -5.04
N PRO A 329 -20.41 -1.59 -6.24
CA PRO A 329 -19.98 -0.40 -6.99
C PRO A 329 -21.13 0.56 -7.35
N LYS A 330 -22.38 0.05 -7.41
CA LYS A 330 -23.57 0.87 -7.70
C LYS A 330 -24.05 1.65 -6.48
N LYS A 331 -23.56 1.30 -5.27
CA LYS A 331 -23.89 1.94 -4.00
C LYS A 331 -22.67 2.57 -3.35
N ARG A 332 -21.85 3.29 -4.13
CA ARG A 332 -20.62 3.96 -3.67
C ARG A 332 -19.67 3.03 -2.93
N PHE A 333 -19.51 1.80 -3.43
CA PHE A 333 -18.68 0.76 -2.82
C PHE A 333 -19.09 0.44 -1.36
N ALA A 334 -20.40 0.42 -1.08
CA ALA A 334 -20.89 -0.01 0.22
C ALA A 334 -20.54 -1.49 0.46
N PRO A 335 -20.05 -1.85 1.67
CA PRO A 335 -19.72 -3.23 2.02
C PRO A 335 -20.91 -4.19 1.83
N SER A 336 -20.63 -5.40 1.39
CA SER A 336 -21.60 -6.47 1.17
C SER A 336 -21.19 -7.70 1.97
N VAL A 337 -21.74 -7.84 3.16
CA VAL A 337 -21.55 -9.02 3.99
C VAL A 337 -22.49 -10.16 3.58
N GLY A 338 -22.12 -11.40 3.89
CA GLY A 338 -22.96 -12.55 3.59
C GLY A 338 -22.17 -13.84 3.43
N LYS A 339 -22.88 -14.90 3.08
CA LYS A 339 -22.29 -16.22 2.81
C LYS A 339 -21.94 -16.35 1.35
N ILE A 340 -20.69 -16.73 1.05
CA ILE A 340 -20.24 -17.09 -0.31
C ILE A 340 -20.87 -18.44 -0.66
N THR A 341 -21.86 -18.44 -1.54
CA THR A 341 -22.57 -19.65 -1.92
C THR A 341 -21.85 -20.45 -3.00
N LYS A 342 -21.10 -19.75 -3.87
CA LYS A 342 -20.28 -20.35 -4.90
C LYS A 342 -19.00 -19.56 -5.12
N TYR A 343 -17.90 -20.26 -5.22
CA TYR A 343 -16.57 -19.69 -5.52
C TYR A 343 -15.85 -20.55 -6.56
N HIS A 344 -15.37 -19.89 -7.62
CA HIS A 344 -14.48 -20.48 -8.60
C HIS A 344 -13.37 -19.49 -8.93
N ALA A 345 -12.13 -19.91 -8.73
CA ALA A 345 -10.94 -19.13 -9.04
C ALA A 345 -10.50 -19.39 -10.49
N PRO A 346 -10.12 -18.35 -11.26
CA PRO A 346 -9.57 -18.52 -12.59
C PRO A 346 -8.19 -19.20 -12.55
N GLY A 347 -7.81 -19.80 -13.67
CA GLY A 347 -6.54 -20.50 -13.81
C GLY A 347 -5.83 -20.23 -15.14
N GLY A 348 -4.79 -21.05 -15.41
CA GLY A 348 -4.00 -21.01 -16.62
C GLY A 348 -2.67 -20.25 -16.49
N ILE A 349 -1.87 -20.27 -17.56
CA ILE A 349 -0.53 -19.68 -17.60
C ILE A 349 -0.58 -18.20 -17.22
N GLY A 350 0.29 -17.78 -16.27
CA GLY A 350 0.43 -16.40 -15.83
C GLY A 350 -0.76 -15.85 -15.05
N VAL A 351 -1.59 -16.73 -14.45
CA VAL A 351 -2.68 -16.37 -13.54
C VAL A 351 -2.36 -16.86 -12.15
N ARG A 352 -2.39 -15.95 -11.17
CA ARG A 352 -2.29 -16.22 -9.75
C ARG A 352 -3.51 -15.64 -9.04
N VAL A 353 -4.04 -16.36 -8.07
CA VAL A 353 -5.13 -15.90 -7.22
C VAL A 353 -4.72 -16.06 -5.76
N ASP A 354 -4.61 -14.93 -5.05
CA ASP A 354 -4.41 -14.92 -3.60
C ASP A 354 -5.77 -14.64 -2.95
N SER A 355 -6.31 -15.63 -2.27
CA SER A 355 -7.65 -15.55 -1.69
C SER A 355 -7.74 -16.35 -0.40
N HIS A 356 -8.64 -15.92 0.49
CA HIS A 356 -8.98 -16.63 1.72
C HIS A 356 -10.40 -17.20 1.71
N ILE A 357 -11.19 -16.92 0.64
CA ILE A 357 -12.57 -17.37 0.56
C ILE A 357 -12.70 -18.76 -0.09
N PHE A 358 -13.79 -19.43 0.22
CA PHE A 358 -14.22 -20.71 -0.33
C PHE A 358 -15.75 -20.78 -0.35
N SER A 359 -16.33 -21.73 -1.06
CA SER A 359 -17.79 -21.95 -1.03
C SER A 359 -18.23 -22.34 0.37
N GLY A 360 -19.14 -21.57 0.94
CA GLY A 360 -19.60 -21.71 2.34
C GLY A 360 -18.99 -20.71 3.31
N TYR A 361 -17.93 -19.98 2.94
CA TYR A 361 -17.33 -18.94 3.79
C TYR A 361 -18.35 -17.83 4.10
N VAL A 362 -18.37 -17.37 5.33
CA VAL A 362 -19.21 -16.25 5.77
C VAL A 362 -18.32 -15.02 5.96
N MET A 363 -18.55 -13.99 5.14
CA MET A 363 -17.80 -12.74 5.21
C MET A 363 -18.17 -11.99 6.50
N PRO A 364 -17.25 -11.83 7.46
CA PRO A 364 -17.52 -11.11 8.70
C PRO A 364 -17.60 -9.60 8.46
N PRO A 365 -18.41 -8.86 9.23
CA PRO A 365 -18.55 -7.40 9.07
C PRO A 365 -17.48 -6.59 9.80
N TYR A 366 -16.48 -7.24 10.39
CA TYR A 366 -15.55 -6.62 11.35
C TYR A 366 -14.24 -6.13 10.70
N TYR A 367 -13.93 -6.60 9.49
CA TYR A 367 -12.63 -6.42 8.85
C TYR A 367 -12.79 -5.85 7.44
N ASP A 368 -11.66 -5.77 6.71
CA ASP A 368 -11.62 -5.31 5.32
C ASP A 368 -12.49 -6.19 4.40
N SER A 369 -13.00 -5.59 3.33
CA SER A 369 -13.88 -6.22 2.35
C SER A 369 -13.15 -7.07 1.30
N LEU A 370 -11.81 -7.14 1.31
CA LEU A 370 -11.01 -7.85 0.33
C LEU A 370 -11.29 -9.36 0.36
N LEU A 371 -11.74 -9.91 -0.78
CA LEU A 371 -12.03 -11.33 -0.97
C LEU A 371 -10.89 -12.07 -1.65
N ALA A 372 -10.33 -11.45 -2.67
CA ALA A 372 -9.28 -12.04 -3.48
C ALA A 372 -8.46 -10.96 -4.20
N LYS A 373 -7.21 -11.28 -4.49
CA LYS A 373 -6.39 -10.60 -5.48
C LYS A 373 -6.25 -11.52 -6.68
N VAL A 374 -6.62 -11.04 -7.85
CA VAL A 374 -6.35 -11.73 -9.12
C VAL A 374 -5.17 -11.05 -9.76
N ILE A 375 -4.09 -11.77 -10.00
CA ILE A 375 -2.85 -11.26 -10.59
C ILE A 375 -2.63 -11.96 -11.92
N CYS A 376 -2.43 -11.18 -12.99
CA CYS A 376 -2.16 -11.71 -14.31
C CYS A 376 -0.86 -11.13 -14.87
N HIS A 377 0.04 -12.03 -15.28
CA HIS A 377 1.31 -11.69 -15.92
C HIS A 377 1.28 -12.02 -17.39
N GLY A 378 1.82 -11.17 -18.25
CA GLY A 378 1.99 -11.38 -19.69
C GLY A 378 3.36 -10.91 -20.17
N HIS A 379 3.75 -11.27 -21.40
CA HIS A 379 5.01 -10.79 -22.00
C HIS A 379 5.01 -9.25 -22.19
N ASN A 380 3.84 -8.66 -22.27
CA ASN A 380 3.65 -7.20 -22.35
C ASN A 380 2.29 -6.81 -21.72
N ARG A 381 2.07 -5.49 -21.59
CA ARG A 381 0.85 -4.95 -20.98
C ARG A 381 -0.43 -5.39 -21.68
N ALA A 382 -0.45 -5.44 -23.01
CA ALA A 382 -1.63 -5.83 -23.76
C ALA A 382 -2.03 -7.29 -23.46
N GLU A 383 -1.07 -8.20 -23.40
CA GLU A 383 -1.30 -9.60 -23.03
C GLU A 383 -1.75 -9.73 -21.57
N ALA A 384 -1.14 -8.99 -20.64
CA ALA A 384 -1.58 -8.96 -19.25
C ALA A 384 -3.03 -8.50 -19.11
N ILE A 385 -3.44 -7.44 -19.84
CA ILE A 385 -4.84 -6.96 -19.88
C ILE A 385 -5.78 -8.05 -20.43
N GLN A 386 -5.44 -8.69 -21.56
CA GLN A 386 -6.27 -9.74 -22.15
C GLN A 386 -6.43 -10.93 -21.20
N ARG A 387 -5.33 -11.33 -20.53
CA ARG A 387 -5.31 -12.40 -19.55
C ARG A 387 -6.16 -12.08 -18.34
N MET A 388 -6.07 -10.84 -17.83
CA MET A 388 -6.90 -10.37 -16.74
C MET A 388 -8.39 -10.32 -17.14
N GLN A 389 -8.73 -9.82 -18.31
CA GLN A 389 -10.11 -9.82 -18.81
C GLN A 389 -10.70 -11.23 -18.84
N ARG A 390 -9.97 -12.21 -19.39
CA ARG A 390 -10.38 -13.62 -19.39
C ARG A 390 -10.56 -14.13 -17.95
N SER A 391 -9.59 -13.91 -17.09
CA SER A 391 -9.62 -14.39 -15.71
C SER A 391 -10.80 -13.84 -14.93
N LEU A 392 -11.12 -12.56 -15.07
CA LEU A 392 -12.28 -11.96 -14.41
C LEU A 392 -13.61 -12.46 -14.99
N HIS A 393 -13.67 -12.92 -16.27
CA HIS A 393 -14.86 -13.56 -16.81
C HIS A 393 -15.04 -14.98 -16.29
N GLU A 394 -13.96 -15.69 -16.07
CA GLU A 394 -13.96 -17.05 -15.53
C GLU A 394 -14.28 -17.08 -14.02
N MET A 395 -13.86 -16.03 -13.28
CA MET A 395 -14.06 -15.97 -11.85
C MET A 395 -15.54 -15.87 -11.46
N VAL A 396 -15.96 -16.75 -10.52
CA VAL A 396 -17.32 -16.75 -9.98
C VAL A 396 -17.27 -16.54 -8.47
N ILE A 397 -18.02 -15.54 -7.99
CA ILE A 397 -18.27 -15.30 -6.57
C ILE A 397 -19.77 -14.96 -6.44
N GLU A 398 -20.54 -15.86 -5.80
CA GLU A 398 -21.97 -15.67 -5.57
C GLU A 398 -22.27 -15.59 -4.06
N GLY A 399 -23.37 -14.94 -3.70
CA GLY A 399 -23.84 -14.76 -2.33
C GLY A 399 -23.59 -13.35 -1.78
N VAL A 400 -22.62 -12.62 -2.33
CA VAL A 400 -22.33 -11.21 -2.00
C VAL A 400 -22.17 -10.37 -3.25
N LYS A 401 -22.31 -9.04 -3.15
CA LYS A 401 -21.93 -8.12 -4.22
C LYS A 401 -20.43 -7.96 -4.25
N THR A 402 -19.86 -7.86 -5.45
CA THR A 402 -18.39 -7.72 -5.62
C THR A 402 -18.03 -6.67 -6.65
N THR A 403 -16.76 -6.24 -6.63
CA THR A 403 -16.16 -5.31 -7.61
C THR A 403 -15.79 -5.96 -8.94
N LEU A 404 -16.05 -7.26 -9.16
CA LEU A 404 -15.72 -7.98 -10.42
C LEU A 404 -16.21 -7.26 -11.68
N SER A 405 -17.48 -6.85 -11.72
CA SER A 405 -18.07 -6.17 -12.89
C SER A 405 -17.43 -4.81 -13.13
N PHE A 406 -17.04 -4.11 -12.07
CA PHE A 406 -16.39 -2.81 -12.15
C PHE A 406 -14.98 -2.94 -12.74
N HIS A 407 -14.19 -3.93 -12.31
CA HIS A 407 -12.88 -4.21 -12.90
C HIS A 407 -12.97 -4.57 -14.39
N ARG A 408 -13.97 -5.34 -14.80
CA ARG A 408 -14.22 -5.63 -16.23
C ARG A 408 -14.44 -4.34 -17.04
N SER A 409 -15.17 -3.37 -16.47
CA SER A 409 -15.39 -2.07 -17.10
C SER A 409 -14.11 -1.24 -17.19
N ILE A 410 -13.28 -1.25 -16.15
CA ILE A 410 -11.96 -0.58 -16.16
C ILE A 410 -11.08 -1.14 -17.29
N LEU A 411 -10.92 -2.45 -17.35
CA LEU A 411 -10.07 -3.12 -18.34
C LEU A 411 -10.55 -2.95 -19.79
N SER A 412 -11.84 -2.63 -19.97
CA SER A 412 -12.42 -2.35 -21.29
C SER A 412 -12.29 -0.88 -21.68
N ASN A 413 -11.98 0.01 -20.73
CA ASN A 413 -11.89 1.44 -20.96
C ASN A 413 -10.71 1.80 -21.88
N ALA A 414 -10.94 2.63 -22.88
CA ALA A 414 -9.94 3.01 -23.90
C ALA A 414 -8.76 3.77 -23.30
N PHE A 415 -8.99 4.64 -22.31
CA PHE A 415 -7.94 5.39 -21.63
C PHE A 415 -7.06 4.47 -20.76
N PHE A 416 -7.66 3.50 -20.06
CA PHE A 416 -6.90 2.50 -19.34
C PHE A 416 -5.99 1.69 -20.29
N LYS A 417 -6.52 1.23 -21.42
CA LYS A 417 -5.75 0.47 -22.43
C LYS A 417 -4.57 1.27 -22.99
N LYS A 418 -4.72 2.59 -23.14
CA LYS A 418 -3.63 3.49 -23.56
C LYS A 418 -2.62 3.81 -22.46
N GLY A 419 -2.88 3.43 -21.20
CA GLY A 419 -2.05 3.78 -20.06
C GLY A 419 -2.26 5.22 -19.55
N GLU A 420 -3.32 5.88 -19.95
CA GLU A 420 -3.70 7.23 -19.48
C GLU A 420 -4.47 7.13 -18.16
N VAL A 421 -3.76 6.73 -17.10
CA VAL A 421 -4.32 6.49 -15.77
C VAL A 421 -3.73 7.49 -14.78
N TYR A 422 -4.58 8.15 -14.00
CA TYR A 422 -4.23 9.13 -12.97
C TYR A 422 -5.07 8.88 -11.72
N THR A 423 -4.71 9.46 -10.59
CA THR A 423 -5.40 9.23 -9.30
C THR A 423 -6.88 9.60 -9.31
N ASN A 424 -7.31 10.47 -10.24
CA ASN A 424 -8.71 10.85 -10.44
C ASN A 424 -9.42 10.07 -11.57
N PHE A 425 -8.84 8.97 -12.07
CA PHE A 425 -9.33 8.22 -13.22
C PHE A 425 -10.79 7.76 -13.06
N ILE A 426 -11.13 7.14 -11.94
CA ILE A 426 -12.48 6.62 -11.69
C ILE A 426 -13.49 7.77 -11.73
N LYS A 427 -13.24 8.85 -11.03
CA LYS A 427 -14.11 10.04 -11.00
C LYS A 427 -14.32 10.65 -12.39
N ARG A 428 -13.24 10.75 -13.19
CA ARG A 428 -13.31 11.43 -14.52
C ARG A 428 -13.82 10.55 -15.64
N ARG A 429 -13.52 9.23 -15.59
CA ARG A 429 -13.71 8.33 -16.75
C ARG A 429 -14.74 7.24 -16.52
N MET A 430 -15.12 6.97 -15.26
CA MET A 430 -16.06 5.90 -14.91
C MET A 430 -17.37 6.45 -14.33
N GLY A 431 -17.36 7.71 -13.86
CA GLY A 431 -18.48 8.30 -13.14
C GLY A 431 -18.65 7.64 -11.77
N GLU A 432 -18.11 8.24 -10.72
CA GLU A 432 -18.53 7.85 -9.38
C GLU A 432 -19.97 8.31 -9.17
N GLY A 433 -20.88 7.34 -9.13
CA GLY A 433 -22.27 7.56 -8.75
C GLY A 433 -22.40 7.97 -7.26
#